data_c22692368512183376ce30dd39faa799
#
_entry.id   c22692368512183376ce30dd39faa799
#
_cell.length_a   1.000
_cell.length_b   1.000
_cell.length_c   1.000
_cell.angle_alpha   90.00
_cell.angle_beta   90.00
_cell.angle_gamma   90.00
#
_symmetry.space_group_name_H-M   'P 1'
#
loop_
_entity.id
_entity.type
_entity.pdbx_description
1 polymer ?
#
loop_
_entity_poly.entity_id
_entity_poly.type
_entity_poly.pdbx_seq_one_letter_code
_entity_poly.pdbx_strand_id
1 'polypeptide(L)'
;MKAVILSAGQGKRLLPLTADCPKCILPVRGRSLIEWQIDELAKCGIDQVSVVLGFRADKVEKILGARYGLHRVKTIYNTAYAVSDNLVSCWAAHDEMGSDFVLLNGDTVFEAAVMQRLLDTHDRPVTVAISHKSEYDADDMKVELDGCRLVKIGKDLLPDQVDGESIGMILFRGRGPRLFRIALENALRSSAAQRKWYLSVIDEMARSMPVWTCSTKRLKWCEVDYPADLKQAEKVVTAIGACGEAEAAECACQTIPVLHKQHGKR
;
A
#
# COMPACT_ATOMS: atom_id res chain seq x y z
N MET A 1 0.02 -11.48 -10.02
CA MET A 1 0.29 -10.99 -8.63
C MET A 1 -0.98 -10.41 -8.05
N LYS A 2 -1.20 -10.50 -6.74
CA LYS A 2 -2.36 -9.93 -6.03
C LYS A 2 -1.91 -8.78 -5.11
N ALA A 3 -2.85 -7.91 -4.73
CA ALA A 3 -2.64 -6.96 -3.64
C ALA A 3 -3.57 -7.28 -2.46
N VAL A 4 -3.09 -7.07 -1.23
CA VAL A 4 -3.88 -7.13 0.00
C VAL A 4 -3.80 -5.76 0.66
N ILE A 5 -4.95 -5.11 0.86
CA ILE A 5 -5.04 -3.78 1.45
C ILE A 5 -5.70 -3.87 2.83
N LEU A 6 -5.04 -3.38 3.85
CA LEU A 6 -5.53 -3.40 5.22
C LEU A 6 -6.33 -2.13 5.53
N SER A 7 -7.65 -2.22 5.52
CA SER A 7 -8.59 -1.08 5.65
C SER A 7 -9.68 -1.30 6.72
N ALA A 8 -9.39 -2.09 7.75
CA ALA A 8 -10.37 -2.44 8.77
C ALA A 8 -10.61 -1.34 9.83
N GLY A 9 -9.68 -0.39 9.99
CA GLY A 9 -9.71 0.62 11.03
C GLY A 9 -10.68 1.77 10.77
N GLN A 10 -11.16 2.40 11.85
CA GLN A 10 -12.00 3.60 11.77
C GLN A 10 -11.21 4.86 11.37
N GLY A 11 -9.94 4.98 11.81
CA GLY A 11 -9.17 6.23 11.68
C GLY A 11 -9.57 7.27 12.73
N LYS A 12 -9.50 6.92 14.02
CA LYS A 12 -9.97 7.76 15.14
C LYS A 12 -9.31 9.14 15.21
N ARG A 13 -8.07 9.28 14.71
CA ARG A 13 -7.35 10.57 14.64
C ARG A 13 -7.96 11.56 13.64
N LEU A 14 -8.79 11.08 12.74
CA LEU A 14 -9.51 11.86 11.73
C LEU A 14 -10.93 12.28 12.16
N LEU A 15 -11.33 11.99 13.41
CA LEU A 15 -12.62 12.47 13.90
C LEU A 15 -12.71 14.00 13.84
N PRO A 16 -13.89 14.58 13.51
CA PRO A 16 -15.18 13.91 13.29
C PRO A 16 -15.40 13.33 11.87
N LEU A 17 -14.47 13.48 10.92
CA LEU A 17 -14.61 13.04 9.53
C LEU A 17 -14.90 11.53 9.42
N THR A 18 -14.35 10.75 10.34
CA THR A 18 -14.48 9.29 10.38
C THR A 18 -15.52 8.80 11.38
N ALA A 19 -16.42 9.67 11.88
CA ALA A 19 -17.46 9.26 12.84
C ALA A 19 -18.37 8.16 12.26
N ASP A 20 -18.74 8.30 10.98
CA ASP A 20 -19.59 7.35 10.25
C ASP A 20 -19.03 7.01 8.86
N CYS A 21 -17.77 7.34 8.61
CA CYS A 21 -17.09 7.13 7.33
C CYS A 21 -15.75 6.43 7.61
N PRO A 22 -15.52 5.19 7.15
CA PRO A 22 -14.21 4.55 7.23
C PRO A 22 -13.12 5.42 6.60
N LYS A 23 -11.93 5.44 7.21
CA LYS A 23 -10.78 6.20 6.72
C LYS A 23 -10.51 5.99 5.23
N CYS A 24 -10.52 4.75 4.78
CA CYS A 24 -10.21 4.37 3.40
C CYS A 24 -11.19 4.91 2.34
N ILE A 25 -12.39 5.33 2.73
CA ILE A 25 -13.36 5.96 1.82
C ILE A 25 -13.48 7.48 2.00
N LEU A 26 -12.59 8.10 2.76
CA LEU A 26 -12.51 9.56 2.78
C LEU A 26 -12.21 10.09 1.38
N PRO A 27 -12.97 11.10 0.91
CA PRO A 27 -12.82 11.61 -0.43
C PRO A 27 -11.59 12.53 -0.56
N VAL A 28 -10.82 12.27 -1.60
CA VAL A 28 -9.72 13.14 -2.05
C VAL A 28 -9.94 13.43 -3.54
N ARG A 29 -10.23 14.68 -3.89
CA ARG A 29 -10.53 15.12 -5.26
C ARG A 29 -11.58 14.24 -5.97
N GLY A 30 -12.67 13.95 -5.28
CA GLY A 30 -13.85 13.24 -5.83
C GLY A 30 -13.74 11.72 -5.89
N ARG A 31 -12.63 11.14 -5.41
CA ARG A 31 -12.45 9.68 -5.24
C ARG A 31 -12.00 9.35 -3.83
N SER A 32 -12.37 8.19 -3.33
CA SER A 32 -11.91 7.71 -2.03
C SER A 32 -10.44 7.28 -2.06
N LEU A 33 -9.77 7.25 -0.89
CA LEU A 33 -8.38 6.79 -0.77
C LEU A 33 -8.20 5.40 -1.35
N ILE A 34 -9.12 4.47 -1.05
CA ILE A 34 -9.06 3.09 -1.55
C ILE A 34 -9.20 3.00 -3.07
N GLU A 35 -10.02 3.87 -3.69
CA GLU A 35 -10.16 3.92 -5.15
C GLU A 35 -8.86 4.42 -5.80
N TRP A 36 -8.19 5.41 -5.22
CA TRP A 36 -6.87 5.83 -5.68
C TRP A 36 -5.86 4.68 -5.64
N GLN A 37 -5.80 3.95 -4.52
CA GLN A 37 -4.89 2.80 -4.39
C GLN A 37 -5.15 1.72 -5.46
N ILE A 38 -6.42 1.33 -5.64
CA ILE A 38 -6.79 0.28 -6.60
C ILE A 38 -6.50 0.71 -8.04
N ASP A 39 -6.76 1.97 -8.38
CA ASP A 39 -6.50 2.49 -9.72
C ASP A 39 -4.98 2.55 -10.01
N GLU A 40 -4.14 2.94 -9.03
CA GLU A 40 -2.69 2.97 -9.19
C GLU A 40 -2.08 1.55 -9.25
N LEU A 41 -2.61 0.59 -8.50
CA LEU A 41 -2.25 -0.83 -8.62
C LEU A 41 -2.54 -1.38 -10.00
N ALA A 42 -3.69 -1.04 -10.58
CA ALA A 42 -4.09 -1.49 -11.91
C ALA A 42 -3.16 -1.00 -13.01
N LYS A 43 -2.62 0.22 -12.90
CA LYS A 43 -1.60 0.74 -13.85
C LYS A 43 -0.32 -0.11 -13.85
N CYS A 44 -0.05 -0.82 -12.75
CA CYS A 44 1.08 -1.74 -12.61
C CYS A 44 0.73 -3.21 -12.93
N GLY A 45 -0.45 -3.48 -13.52
CA GLY A 45 -0.89 -4.83 -13.87
C GLY A 45 -1.35 -5.67 -12.67
N ILE A 46 -1.67 -5.03 -11.52
CA ILE A 46 -2.21 -5.70 -10.34
C ILE A 46 -3.73 -5.51 -10.32
N ASP A 47 -4.45 -6.44 -10.95
CA ASP A 47 -5.91 -6.36 -11.13
C ASP A 47 -6.72 -7.09 -10.05
N GLN A 48 -6.10 -8.00 -9.30
CA GLN A 48 -6.76 -8.71 -8.21
C GLN A 48 -6.38 -8.09 -6.87
N VAL A 49 -7.38 -7.53 -6.19
CA VAL A 49 -7.20 -6.84 -4.92
C VAL A 49 -8.10 -7.46 -3.85
N SER A 50 -7.53 -7.82 -2.72
CA SER A 50 -8.27 -8.23 -1.52
C SER A 50 -8.21 -7.11 -0.49
N VAL A 51 -9.36 -6.61 -0.04
CA VAL A 51 -9.44 -5.51 0.92
C VAL A 51 -9.97 -6.03 2.25
N VAL A 52 -9.17 -5.86 3.30
CA VAL A 52 -9.59 -6.25 4.65
C VAL A 52 -10.39 -5.12 5.28
N LEU A 53 -11.62 -5.40 5.61
CA LEU A 53 -12.62 -4.46 6.12
C LEU A 53 -12.95 -4.73 7.59
N GLY A 54 -13.49 -3.71 8.27
CA GLY A 54 -13.98 -3.82 9.64
C GLY A 54 -15.02 -2.76 9.93
N PHE A 55 -14.60 -1.56 10.38
CA PHE A 55 -15.51 -0.47 10.66
C PHE A 55 -16.30 -0.06 9.42
N ARG A 56 -17.65 -0.05 9.53
CA ARG A 56 -18.59 0.32 8.46
C ARG A 56 -18.25 -0.32 7.10
N ALA A 57 -17.93 -1.61 7.14
CA ALA A 57 -17.61 -2.39 5.95
C ALA A 57 -18.69 -2.30 4.87
N ASP A 58 -19.96 -2.19 5.27
CA ASP A 58 -21.12 -1.99 4.40
C ASP A 58 -20.96 -0.81 3.42
N LYS A 59 -20.39 0.31 3.88
CA LYS A 59 -20.15 1.48 3.05
C LYS A 59 -19.02 1.28 2.06
N VAL A 60 -17.95 0.63 2.49
CA VAL A 60 -16.80 0.35 1.63
C VAL A 60 -17.19 -0.62 0.52
N GLU A 61 -17.90 -1.70 0.86
CA GLU A 61 -18.37 -2.69 -0.12
C GLU A 61 -19.29 -2.08 -1.17
N LYS A 62 -20.19 -1.17 -0.76
CA LYS A 62 -21.06 -0.47 -1.71
C LYS A 62 -20.25 0.31 -2.76
N ILE A 63 -19.19 1.02 -2.34
CA ILE A 63 -18.34 1.79 -3.26
C ILE A 63 -17.54 0.84 -4.16
N LEU A 64 -16.87 -0.16 -3.58
CA LEU A 64 -16.03 -1.10 -4.30
C LEU A 64 -16.83 -1.95 -5.28
N GLY A 65 -18.00 -2.45 -4.85
CA GLY A 65 -18.88 -3.26 -5.70
C GLY A 65 -19.44 -2.48 -6.89
N ALA A 66 -19.84 -1.23 -6.68
CA ALA A 66 -20.37 -0.37 -7.75
C ALA A 66 -19.30 -0.04 -8.81
N ARG A 67 -18.03 0.10 -8.43
CA ARG A 67 -16.97 0.56 -9.34
C ARG A 67 -16.17 -0.58 -9.96
N TYR A 68 -15.81 -1.59 -9.20
CA TYR A 68 -14.85 -2.61 -9.64
C TYR A 68 -15.46 -4.00 -9.86
N GLY A 69 -16.60 -4.28 -9.25
CA GLY A 69 -17.21 -5.61 -9.25
C GLY A 69 -16.47 -6.62 -8.37
N LEU A 70 -17.16 -7.71 -8.00
CA LEU A 70 -16.66 -8.71 -7.06
C LEU A 70 -15.56 -9.61 -7.63
N HIS A 71 -15.39 -9.67 -8.95
CA HIS A 71 -14.35 -10.47 -9.62
C HIS A 71 -12.96 -9.82 -9.54
N ARG A 72 -12.91 -8.50 -9.39
CA ARG A 72 -11.66 -7.73 -9.30
C ARG A 72 -11.28 -7.39 -7.86
N VAL A 73 -12.26 -7.06 -7.03
CA VAL A 73 -12.05 -6.68 -5.63
C VAL A 73 -12.81 -7.63 -4.72
N LYS A 74 -12.06 -8.40 -3.93
CA LYS A 74 -12.57 -9.28 -2.88
C LYS A 74 -12.55 -8.55 -1.54
N THR A 75 -13.62 -8.64 -0.76
CA THR A 75 -13.68 -8.11 0.60
C THR A 75 -13.50 -9.24 1.63
N ILE A 76 -12.77 -8.95 2.70
CA ILE A 76 -12.45 -9.87 3.79
C ILE A 76 -12.74 -9.14 5.10
N TYR A 77 -13.38 -9.78 6.06
CA TYR A 77 -13.77 -9.14 7.30
C TYR A 77 -12.82 -9.46 8.45
N ASN A 78 -12.27 -8.43 9.09
CA ASN A 78 -11.74 -8.54 10.44
C ASN A 78 -12.86 -8.25 11.44
N THR A 79 -13.50 -9.27 11.99
CA THR A 79 -14.58 -9.13 12.98
C THR A 79 -14.11 -8.58 14.32
N ALA A 80 -12.80 -8.64 14.59
CA ALA A 80 -12.18 -8.12 15.82
C ALA A 80 -11.60 -6.71 15.66
N TYR A 81 -11.89 -5.99 14.57
CA TYR A 81 -11.28 -4.68 14.25
C TYR A 81 -11.35 -3.64 15.37
N ALA A 82 -12.39 -3.69 16.20
CA ALA A 82 -12.61 -2.72 17.28
C ALA A 82 -11.65 -2.90 18.48
N VAL A 83 -11.11 -4.12 18.64
CA VAL A 83 -10.31 -4.55 19.80
C VAL A 83 -8.92 -5.08 19.38
N SER A 84 -8.59 -5.04 18.11
CA SER A 84 -7.32 -5.53 17.59
C SER A 84 -6.63 -4.51 16.69
N ASP A 85 -5.31 -4.58 16.65
CA ASP A 85 -4.48 -3.88 15.69
C ASP A 85 -4.38 -4.63 14.35
N ASN A 86 -3.59 -4.10 13.42
CA ASN A 86 -3.56 -4.56 12.03
C ASN A 86 -2.91 -5.93 11.82
N LEU A 87 -2.24 -6.54 12.81
CA LEU A 87 -1.79 -7.92 12.76
C LEU A 87 -2.96 -8.88 12.52
N VAL A 88 -4.06 -8.69 13.25
CA VAL A 88 -5.27 -9.52 13.12
C VAL A 88 -5.95 -9.28 11.76
N SER A 89 -5.96 -8.03 11.28
CA SER A 89 -6.42 -7.71 9.92
C SER A 89 -5.57 -8.40 8.86
N CYS A 90 -4.25 -8.41 9.03
CA CYS A 90 -3.33 -9.09 8.13
C CYS A 90 -3.58 -10.60 8.12
N TRP A 91 -3.78 -11.21 9.29
CA TRP A 91 -4.12 -12.63 9.39
C TRP A 91 -5.47 -12.98 8.75
N ALA A 92 -6.47 -12.13 8.85
CA ALA A 92 -7.77 -12.37 8.21
C ALA A 92 -7.64 -12.61 6.70
N ALA A 93 -6.60 -12.04 6.07
CA ALA A 93 -6.31 -12.22 4.64
C ALA A 93 -5.29 -13.33 4.33
N HIS A 94 -4.91 -14.18 5.27
CA HIS A 94 -3.83 -15.17 5.11
C HIS A 94 -4.03 -16.14 3.94
N ASP A 95 -5.28 -16.45 3.58
CA ASP A 95 -5.61 -17.31 2.43
C ASP A 95 -5.27 -16.64 1.08
N GLU A 96 -5.22 -15.30 1.01
CA GLU A 96 -4.84 -14.57 -0.19
C GLU A 96 -3.31 -14.51 -0.39
N MET A 97 -2.54 -14.93 0.62
CA MET A 97 -1.08 -14.89 0.65
C MET A 97 -0.43 -16.23 0.22
N GLY A 98 -1.09 -16.98 -0.67
CA GLY A 98 -0.60 -18.29 -1.15
C GLY A 98 0.42 -18.20 -2.30
N SER A 99 0.54 -17.07 -2.96
CA SER A 99 1.47 -16.78 -4.07
C SER A 99 2.06 -15.38 -3.88
N ASP A 100 2.88 -14.90 -4.82
CA ASP A 100 3.44 -13.55 -4.79
C ASP A 100 2.36 -12.49 -4.64
N PHE A 101 2.54 -11.59 -3.69
CA PHE A 101 1.57 -10.53 -3.39
C PHE A 101 2.23 -9.27 -2.84
N VAL A 102 1.49 -8.17 -2.88
CA VAL A 102 1.84 -6.92 -2.21
C VAL A 102 0.87 -6.67 -1.06
N LEU A 103 1.40 -6.34 0.10
CA LEU A 103 0.64 -5.90 1.27
C LEU A 103 0.70 -4.37 1.37
N LEU A 104 -0.45 -3.71 1.55
CA LEU A 104 -0.55 -2.25 1.67
C LEU A 104 -1.38 -1.84 2.88
N ASN A 105 -1.01 -0.73 3.49
CA ASN A 105 -1.88 0.00 4.41
C ASN A 105 -2.98 0.72 3.62
N GLY A 106 -4.20 0.78 4.16
CA GLY A 106 -5.38 1.36 3.50
C GLY A 106 -5.44 2.89 3.53
N ASP A 107 -4.40 3.55 4.01
CA ASP A 107 -4.28 5.00 4.20
C ASP A 107 -3.15 5.63 3.38
N THR A 108 -2.39 4.83 2.66
CA THR A 108 -1.25 5.28 1.85
C THR A 108 -1.70 5.62 0.44
N VAL A 109 -1.65 6.89 0.07
CA VAL A 109 -1.84 7.35 -1.32
C VAL A 109 -0.47 7.41 -2.00
N PHE A 110 -0.37 6.89 -3.22
CA PHE A 110 0.90 6.80 -3.96
C PHE A 110 0.68 6.88 -5.46
N GLU A 111 1.68 7.34 -6.21
CA GLU A 111 1.71 7.25 -7.68
C GLU A 111 2.16 5.85 -8.12
N ALA A 112 1.68 5.37 -9.26
CA ALA A 112 1.98 4.04 -9.79
C ALA A 112 3.49 3.75 -9.86
N ALA A 113 4.32 4.76 -10.11
CA ALA A 113 5.77 4.64 -10.14
C ALA A 113 6.37 4.13 -8.81
N VAL A 114 5.72 4.34 -7.65
CA VAL A 114 6.13 3.77 -6.36
C VAL A 114 5.98 2.25 -6.40
N MET A 115 4.83 1.77 -6.82
CA MET A 115 4.56 0.33 -6.95
C MET A 115 5.45 -0.29 -8.03
N GLN A 116 5.58 0.35 -9.19
CA GLN A 116 6.43 -0.14 -10.29
C GLN A 116 7.88 -0.30 -9.82
N ARG A 117 8.42 0.69 -9.11
CA ARG A 117 9.78 0.61 -8.55
C ARG A 117 9.95 -0.56 -7.57
N LEU A 118 8.94 -0.85 -6.76
CA LEU A 118 8.95 -2.00 -5.86
C LEU A 118 8.91 -3.32 -6.65
N LEU A 119 8.10 -3.38 -7.72
CA LEU A 119 8.00 -4.53 -8.62
C LEU A 119 9.29 -4.77 -9.42
N ASP A 120 10.02 -3.73 -9.76
CA ASP A 120 11.29 -3.81 -10.51
C ASP A 120 12.48 -4.23 -9.64
N THR A 121 12.29 -4.40 -8.33
CA THR A 121 13.37 -4.90 -7.45
C THR A 121 13.77 -6.32 -7.81
N HIS A 122 15.02 -6.68 -7.47
CA HIS A 122 15.51 -8.06 -7.63
C HIS A 122 14.56 -9.06 -6.99
N ASP A 123 14.58 -10.30 -7.46
CA ASP A 123 13.79 -11.41 -6.92
C ASP A 123 14.25 -11.76 -5.50
N ARG A 124 13.59 -11.15 -4.53
CA ARG A 124 13.86 -11.26 -3.09
C ARG A 124 12.58 -11.67 -2.36
N PRO A 125 12.69 -12.53 -1.33
CA PRO A 125 11.50 -13.05 -0.64
C PRO A 125 10.62 -11.96 -0.02
N VAL A 126 11.23 -10.93 0.58
CA VAL A 126 10.53 -9.81 1.23
C VAL A 126 11.26 -8.51 0.94
N THR A 127 10.53 -7.53 0.42
CA THR A 127 11.04 -6.18 0.16
C THR A 127 10.07 -5.13 0.70
N VAL A 128 10.54 -4.29 1.62
CA VAL A 128 9.79 -3.19 2.24
C VAL A 128 10.03 -1.90 1.46
N ALA A 129 8.98 -1.23 1.05
CA ALA A 129 9.09 0.12 0.50
C ALA A 129 9.34 1.12 1.62
N ILE A 130 10.36 1.96 1.45
CA ILE A 130 10.77 2.95 2.44
C ILE A 130 10.91 4.34 1.83
N SER A 131 10.74 5.35 2.67
CA SER A 131 10.99 6.75 2.33
C SER A 131 12.00 7.38 3.26
N HIS A 132 12.56 8.51 2.82
CA HIS A 132 13.51 9.30 3.62
C HIS A 132 12.99 10.72 3.73
N LYS A 133 13.01 11.27 4.94
CA LYS A 133 12.69 12.67 5.24
C LYS A 133 13.70 13.25 6.22
N SER A 134 13.68 14.55 6.43
CA SER A 134 14.64 15.22 7.32
C SER A 134 14.36 15.00 8.80
N GLU A 135 13.10 14.77 9.17
CA GLU A 135 12.65 14.59 10.54
C GLU A 135 11.62 13.47 10.60
N TYR A 136 11.66 12.68 11.66
CA TYR A 136 10.75 11.55 11.88
C TYR A 136 9.92 11.75 13.13
N ASP A 137 8.62 11.56 13.00
CA ASP A 137 7.67 11.68 14.10
C ASP A 137 7.64 10.43 15.00
N ALA A 138 7.02 10.55 16.17
CA ALA A 138 6.87 9.42 17.08
C ALA A 138 6.01 8.28 16.49
N ASP A 139 5.09 8.62 15.59
CA ASP A 139 4.18 7.66 14.95
C ASP A 139 4.78 6.96 13.74
N ASP A 140 5.88 7.47 13.18
CA ASP A 140 6.53 6.88 12.01
C ASP A 140 7.05 5.47 12.30
N MET A 141 6.86 4.56 11.35
CA MET A 141 7.46 3.23 11.36
C MET A 141 8.89 3.31 10.82
N LYS A 142 9.79 3.74 11.71
CA LYS A 142 11.21 3.99 11.40
C LYS A 142 11.93 2.70 11.03
N VAL A 143 12.96 2.81 10.21
CA VAL A 143 13.82 1.67 9.80
C VAL A 143 15.29 1.98 10.05
N GLU A 144 16.02 0.96 10.50
CA GLU A 144 17.48 0.89 10.57
C GLU A 144 17.95 -0.07 9.48
N LEU A 145 19.00 0.31 8.74
CA LEU A 145 19.44 -0.40 7.55
C LEU A 145 20.93 -0.78 7.64
N ASP A 146 21.28 -1.90 7.03
CA ASP A 146 22.64 -2.23 6.61
C ASP A 146 22.67 -2.29 5.08
N GLY A 147 23.07 -1.20 4.44
CA GLY A 147 22.94 -1.00 3.01
C GLY A 147 21.48 -0.99 2.55
N CYS A 148 21.03 -2.01 1.80
CA CYS A 148 19.63 -2.20 1.43
C CYS A 148 18.93 -3.26 2.30
N ARG A 149 19.58 -3.79 3.31
CA ARG A 149 19.02 -4.80 4.20
C ARG A 149 18.36 -4.12 5.40
N LEU A 150 17.14 -4.55 5.73
CA LEU A 150 16.45 -4.13 6.93
C LEU A 150 17.10 -4.79 8.15
N VAL A 151 17.54 -4.00 9.11
CA VAL A 151 18.05 -4.45 10.40
C VAL A 151 16.95 -4.43 11.45
N LYS A 152 16.20 -3.32 11.51
CA LYS A 152 15.13 -3.12 12.48
C LYS A 152 14.02 -2.25 11.88
N ILE A 153 12.79 -2.48 12.29
CA ILE A 153 11.63 -1.65 11.95
C ILE A 153 10.75 -1.46 13.19
N GLY A 154 10.44 -0.22 13.52
CA GLY A 154 9.61 0.09 14.69
C GLY A 154 9.53 1.56 14.98
N LYS A 155 8.69 1.93 15.94
CA LYS A 155 8.52 3.32 16.40
C LYS A 155 9.64 3.77 17.36
N ASP A 156 10.27 2.82 18.03
CA ASP A 156 11.16 3.07 19.19
C ASP A 156 12.65 3.13 18.80
N LEU A 157 12.97 3.38 17.51
CA LEU A 157 14.35 3.62 17.10
C LEU A 157 14.83 4.98 17.61
N LEU A 158 16.08 5.03 18.10
CA LEU A 158 16.73 6.27 18.47
C LEU A 158 17.03 7.12 17.23
N PRO A 159 17.02 8.46 17.32
CA PRO A 159 17.19 9.34 16.16
C PRO A 159 18.45 9.06 15.33
N ASP A 160 19.55 8.64 15.96
CA ASP A 160 20.83 8.28 15.34
C ASP A 160 20.83 6.91 14.65
N GLN A 161 19.79 6.11 14.86
CA GLN A 161 19.61 4.80 14.23
C GLN A 161 18.61 4.83 13.06
N VAL A 162 18.02 5.98 12.74
CA VAL A 162 16.95 6.07 11.75
C VAL A 162 17.49 6.39 10.38
N ASP A 163 17.41 5.41 9.48
CA ASP A 163 17.79 5.56 8.07
C ASP A 163 16.60 5.90 7.16
N GLY A 164 15.37 5.75 7.63
CA GLY A 164 14.16 5.97 6.85
C GLY A 164 12.90 5.58 7.61
N GLU A 165 11.78 5.54 6.89
CA GLU A 165 10.49 5.07 7.37
C GLU A 165 9.85 4.10 6.38
N SER A 166 9.10 3.10 6.86
CA SER A 166 8.25 2.27 6.02
C SER A 166 7.01 3.05 5.60
N ILE A 167 6.67 2.98 4.31
CA ILE A 167 5.45 3.60 3.78
C ILE A 167 4.22 2.66 3.83
N GLY A 168 4.29 1.57 4.62
CA GLY A 168 3.19 0.61 4.71
C GLY A 168 2.95 -0.21 3.45
N MET A 169 4.00 -0.47 2.65
CA MET A 169 3.93 -1.24 1.42
C MET A 169 5.05 -2.29 1.37
N ILE A 170 4.70 -3.56 1.21
CA ILE A 170 5.66 -4.68 1.25
C ILE A 170 5.36 -5.66 0.13
N LEU A 171 6.39 -6.04 -0.60
CA LEU A 171 6.34 -7.06 -1.65
C LEU A 171 6.87 -8.40 -1.12
N PHE A 172 6.09 -9.47 -1.35
CA PHE A 172 6.44 -10.84 -1.03
C PHE A 172 6.52 -11.67 -2.31
N ARG A 173 7.66 -12.36 -2.53
CA ARG A 173 7.91 -13.18 -3.73
C ARG A 173 8.45 -14.56 -3.37
N GLY A 174 8.23 -15.52 -4.25
CA GLY A 174 8.78 -16.86 -4.15
C GLY A 174 8.45 -17.55 -2.82
N ARG A 175 9.45 -17.71 -1.96
CA ARG A 175 9.25 -18.26 -0.61
C ARG A 175 8.69 -17.26 0.41
N GLY A 176 8.71 -15.97 0.11
CA GLY A 176 8.29 -14.88 1.00
C GLY A 176 6.88 -15.04 1.56
N PRO A 177 5.85 -15.29 0.72
CA PRO A 177 4.48 -15.51 1.18
C PRO A 177 4.36 -16.60 2.24
N ARG A 178 4.98 -17.75 2.00
CA ARG A 178 4.98 -18.88 2.96
C ARG A 178 5.67 -18.52 4.27
N LEU A 179 6.85 -17.87 4.20
CA LEU A 179 7.61 -17.49 5.39
C LEU A 179 6.85 -16.46 6.22
N PHE A 180 6.20 -15.49 5.57
CA PHE A 180 5.40 -14.49 6.25
C PHE A 180 4.16 -15.10 6.92
N ARG A 181 3.44 -16.00 6.25
CA ARG A 181 2.30 -16.70 6.86
C ARG A 181 2.69 -17.48 8.12
N ILE A 182 3.82 -18.19 8.09
CA ILE A 182 4.35 -18.91 9.27
C ILE A 182 4.68 -17.91 10.40
N ALA A 183 5.32 -16.79 10.07
CA ALA A 183 5.66 -15.77 11.05
C ALA A 183 4.40 -15.11 11.65
N LEU A 184 3.37 -14.82 10.84
CA LEU A 184 2.06 -14.34 11.31
C LEU A 184 1.40 -15.33 12.27
N GLU A 185 1.36 -16.61 11.90
CA GLU A 185 0.77 -17.66 12.75
C GLU A 185 1.48 -17.73 14.11
N ASN A 186 2.81 -17.68 14.11
CA ASN A 186 3.58 -17.70 15.35
C ASN A 186 3.31 -16.45 16.21
N ALA A 187 3.23 -15.27 15.60
CA ALA A 187 2.93 -14.02 16.30
C ALA A 187 1.54 -14.03 16.96
N LEU A 188 0.56 -14.69 16.32
CA LEU A 188 -0.81 -14.83 16.86
C LEU A 188 -0.93 -15.76 18.08
N ARG A 189 0.03 -16.64 18.31
CA ARG A 189 0.08 -17.48 19.51
C ARG A 189 0.39 -16.70 20.79
N SER A 190 0.87 -15.46 20.64
CA SER A 190 1.15 -14.57 21.78
C SER A 190 -0.14 -13.99 22.34
N SER A 191 -0.25 -13.90 23.66
CA SER A 191 -1.36 -13.20 24.35
C SER A 191 -1.45 -11.72 24.01
N ALA A 192 -0.37 -11.11 23.50
CA ALA A 192 -0.31 -9.71 23.05
C ALA A 192 -0.68 -9.53 21.56
N ALA A 193 -1.05 -10.59 20.84
CA ALA A 193 -1.28 -10.56 19.38
C ALA A 193 -2.29 -9.47 18.94
N GLN A 194 -3.35 -9.24 19.74
CA GLN A 194 -4.36 -8.23 19.45
C GLN A 194 -3.83 -6.79 19.44
N ARG A 195 -2.70 -6.52 20.10
CA ARG A 195 -2.08 -5.18 20.21
C ARG A 195 -0.80 -5.05 19.36
N LYS A 196 -0.54 -6.02 18.48
CA LYS A 196 0.64 -6.00 17.61
C LYS A 196 0.30 -5.50 16.22
N TRP A 197 1.24 -4.77 15.64
CA TRP A 197 1.23 -4.43 14.23
C TRP A 197 1.92 -5.53 13.41
N TYR A 198 1.47 -5.76 12.18
CA TYR A 198 2.11 -6.74 11.30
C TYR A 198 3.58 -6.39 10.99
N LEU A 199 3.97 -5.12 11.07
CA LEU A 199 5.37 -4.70 10.92
C LEU A 199 6.27 -5.22 12.03
N SER A 200 5.74 -5.55 13.22
CA SER A 200 6.54 -6.25 14.25
C SER A 200 6.91 -7.67 13.83
N VAL A 201 6.10 -8.31 12.98
CA VAL A 201 6.42 -9.60 12.38
C VAL A 201 7.55 -9.46 11.36
N ILE A 202 7.54 -8.37 10.59
CA ILE A 202 8.64 -8.05 9.66
C ILE A 202 9.95 -7.81 10.43
N ASP A 203 9.91 -7.13 11.58
CA ASP A 203 11.05 -6.93 12.46
C ASP A 203 11.60 -8.26 12.97
N GLU A 204 10.73 -9.16 13.44
CA GLU A 204 11.13 -10.51 13.87
C GLU A 204 11.73 -11.32 12.72
N MET A 205 11.18 -11.21 11.50
CA MET A 205 11.73 -11.85 10.31
C MET A 205 13.11 -11.30 9.95
N ALA A 206 13.33 -9.98 10.03
CA ALA A 206 14.60 -9.35 9.70
C ALA A 206 15.76 -9.85 10.58
N ARG A 207 15.48 -10.26 11.83
CA ARG A 207 16.45 -10.86 12.74
C ARG A 207 16.83 -12.30 12.36
N SER A 208 15.96 -13.02 11.66
CA SER A 208 16.15 -14.44 11.34
C SER A 208 16.50 -14.70 9.88
N MET A 209 16.19 -13.78 8.98
CA MET A 209 16.44 -13.89 7.54
C MET A 209 16.63 -12.52 6.90
N PRO A 210 17.26 -12.43 5.72
CA PRO A 210 17.36 -11.18 4.99
C PRO A 210 15.98 -10.67 4.56
N VAL A 211 15.62 -9.48 5.03
CA VAL A 211 14.54 -8.63 4.56
C VAL A 211 15.17 -7.42 3.88
N TRP A 212 14.65 -7.05 2.73
CA TRP A 212 15.26 -6.02 1.90
C TRP A 212 14.40 -4.77 1.86
N THR A 213 14.99 -3.67 1.43
CA THR A 213 14.28 -2.40 1.29
C THR A 213 14.37 -1.87 -0.13
N CYS A 214 13.36 -1.07 -0.51
CA CYS A 214 13.29 -0.34 -1.76
C CYS A 214 12.91 1.11 -1.45
N SER A 215 13.81 2.06 -1.75
CA SER A 215 13.55 3.48 -1.50
C SER A 215 12.61 4.08 -2.55
N THR A 216 11.56 4.77 -2.08
CA THR A 216 10.64 5.55 -2.92
C THR A 216 11.20 6.91 -3.34
N LYS A 217 12.48 7.17 -3.11
CA LYS A 217 13.16 8.45 -3.31
C LYS A 217 12.61 9.28 -4.48
N ARG A 218 12.13 10.48 -4.18
CA ARG A 218 11.53 11.46 -5.11
C ARG A 218 10.17 11.08 -5.72
N LEU A 219 9.63 9.89 -5.44
CA LEU A 219 8.28 9.51 -5.88
C LEU A 219 7.23 10.05 -4.91
N LYS A 220 6.03 10.29 -5.44
CA LYS A 220 4.96 10.93 -4.68
C LYS A 220 4.12 9.91 -3.96
N TRP A 221 4.03 10.10 -2.67
CA TRP A 221 3.19 9.32 -1.78
C TRP A 221 2.87 10.15 -0.52
N CYS A 222 1.88 9.75 0.24
CA CYS A 222 1.61 10.24 1.59
C CYS A 222 0.72 9.26 2.34
N GLU A 223 0.79 9.30 3.66
CA GLU A 223 -0.21 8.70 4.55
C GLU A 223 -1.25 9.75 4.93
N VAL A 224 -2.47 9.30 5.22
CA VAL A 224 -3.56 10.16 5.67
C VAL A 224 -3.95 9.74 7.07
N ASP A 225 -3.34 10.31 8.08
CA ASP A 225 -3.57 9.99 9.49
C ASP A 225 -4.29 11.10 10.26
N TYR A 226 -4.10 12.34 9.85
CA TYR A 226 -4.68 13.54 10.45
C TYR A 226 -5.45 14.36 9.40
N PRO A 227 -6.39 15.23 9.81
CA PRO A 227 -7.12 16.08 8.85
C PRO A 227 -6.22 16.95 7.96
N ALA A 228 -5.03 17.34 8.46
CA ALA A 228 -4.06 18.12 7.69
C ALA A 228 -3.49 17.34 6.50
N ASP A 229 -3.39 16.01 6.60
CA ASP A 229 -2.80 15.14 5.58
C ASP A 229 -3.67 15.05 4.33
N LEU A 230 -4.99 15.30 4.45
CA LEU A 230 -5.89 15.37 3.31
C LEU A 230 -5.44 16.40 2.28
N LYS A 231 -4.91 17.55 2.72
CA LYS A 231 -4.35 18.57 1.83
C LYS A 231 -3.11 18.06 1.10
N GLN A 232 -2.29 17.26 1.76
CA GLN A 232 -1.12 16.65 1.13
C GLN A 232 -1.55 15.55 0.14
N ALA A 233 -2.54 14.73 0.52
CA ALA A 233 -3.13 13.75 -0.38
C ALA A 233 -3.71 14.40 -1.65
N GLU A 234 -4.39 15.55 -1.54
CA GLU A 234 -4.89 16.31 -2.71
C GLU A 234 -3.75 16.73 -3.65
N LYS A 235 -2.60 17.16 -3.11
CA LYS A 235 -1.42 17.51 -3.94
C LYS A 235 -0.86 16.27 -4.66
N VAL A 236 -0.75 15.15 -3.93
CA VAL A 236 -0.25 13.89 -4.51
C VAL A 236 -1.17 13.44 -5.64
N VAL A 237 -2.48 13.34 -5.42
CA VAL A 237 -3.42 12.87 -6.46
C VAL A 237 -3.56 13.85 -7.62
N THR A 238 -3.39 15.16 -7.40
CA THR A 238 -3.36 16.15 -8.49
C THR A 238 -2.18 15.89 -9.41
N ALA A 239 -1.02 15.61 -8.83
CA ALA A 239 0.18 15.33 -9.59
C ALA A 239 0.10 13.97 -10.33
N ILE A 240 -0.59 12.96 -9.75
CA ILE A 240 -0.90 11.69 -10.42
C ILE A 240 -1.80 11.93 -11.64
N GLY A 241 -2.85 12.76 -11.51
CA GLY A 241 -3.76 13.08 -12.61
C GLY A 241 -3.06 13.82 -13.76
N ALA A 242 -2.19 14.77 -13.46
CA ALA A 242 -1.43 15.51 -14.46
C ALA A 242 -0.43 14.61 -15.24
N CYS A 243 0.17 13.61 -14.61
CA CYS A 243 1.02 12.62 -15.28
C CYS A 243 0.22 11.75 -16.27
N GLY A 244 -0.95 11.27 -15.85
CA GLY A 244 -1.81 10.43 -16.71
C GLY A 244 -2.37 11.17 -17.94
N GLU A 245 -2.64 12.47 -17.83
CA GLU A 245 -3.05 13.29 -18.97
C GLU A 245 -1.89 13.53 -19.97
N ALA A 246 -0.66 13.68 -19.49
CA ALA A 246 0.51 13.83 -20.33
C ALA A 246 0.84 12.54 -21.10
N GLU A 247 0.78 11.38 -20.46
CA GLU A 247 0.98 10.07 -21.11
C GLU A 247 -0.12 9.76 -22.14
N ALA A 248 -1.37 10.12 -21.85
CA ALA A 248 -2.48 9.96 -22.79
C ALA A 248 -2.32 10.87 -24.03
N ALA A 249 -1.80 12.08 -23.86
CA ALA A 249 -1.53 13.03 -24.94
C ALA A 249 -0.35 12.57 -25.83
N GLU A 250 0.72 12.00 -25.26
CA GLU A 250 1.83 11.41 -26.02
C GLU A 250 1.39 10.19 -26.82
N CYS A 251 0.58 9.32 -26.24
CA CYS A 251 0.05 8.15 -26.96
C CYS A 251 -0.87 8.53 -28.13
N ALA A 252 -1.69 9.58 -27.94
CA ALA A 252 -2.55 10.11 -29.02
C ALA A 252 -1.74 10.75 -30.17
N CYS A 253 -0.58 11.35 -29.87
CA CYS A 253 0.27 11.98 -30.86
C CYS A 253 1.03 10.95 -31.74
N GLN A 254 1.25 9.74 -31.25
CA GLN A 254 1.93 8.65 -32.00
C GLN A 254 1.01 7.88 -32.96
N THR A 255 -0.30 8.14 -32.95
CA THR A 255 -1.31 7.44 -33.77
C THR A 255 -1.72 8.21 -35.03
N ILE A 256 -0.95 9.19 -35.53
CA ILE A 256 -1.24 9.86 -36.81
C ILE A 256 -0.77 8.95 -37.96
N PRO A 257 -1.67 8.47 -38.82
CA PRO A 257 -1.28 7.64 -39.97
C PRO A 257 -0.45 8.47 -40.97
N VAL A 258 0.70 7.95 -41.35
CA VAL A 258 1.50 8.49 -42.48
C VAL A 258 0.68 8.32 -43.75
N LEU A 259 0.10 9.40 -44.23
CA LEU A 259 -0.54 9.43 -45.57
C LEU A 259 0.55 9.24 -46.65
N HIS A 260 0.63 8.05 -47.18
CA HIS A 260 1.40 7.76 -48.39
C HIS A 260 0.86 8.58 -49.58
N LYS A 261 1.60 9.61 -49.96
CA LYS A 261 1.40 10.27 -51.26
C LYS A 261 1.76 9.28 -52.37
N GLN A 262 0.74 8.74 -53.05
CA GLN A 262 0.92 8.06 -54.31
C GLN A 262 1.32 9.10 -55.37
N HIS A 263 2.55 9.03 -55.84
CA HIS A 263 2.97 9.74 -57.04
C HIS A 263 2.51 8.96 -58.24
N GLY A 264 1.48 9.43 -58.93
CA GLY A 264 1.09 8.97 -60.23
C GLY A 264 2.15 9.35 -61.28
N LYS A 265 2.71 8.35 -61.93
CA LYS A 265 3.46 8.55 -63.17
C LYS A 265 2.49 8.72 -64.33
N ARG A 266 2.68 9.78 -65.12
CA ARG A 266 2.42 9.85 -66.54
C ARG A 266 3.76 9.76 -67.26
#